data_eb79547e023e4241c4b0e6cd88adc894
#
_entry.id   eb79547e023e4241c4b0e6cd88adc894
#
_cell.length_a   1.000
_cell.length_b   1.000
_cell.length_c   1.000
_cell.angle_alpha   90.00
_cell.angle_beta   90.00
_cell.angle_gamma   90.00
#
_symmetry.space_group_name_H-M   'P 1'
#
loop_
_entity.id
_entity.type
_entity.pdbx_description
1 polymer ?
#
loop_
_entity_poly.entity_id
_entity_poly.type
_entity_poly.pdbx_seq_one_letter_code
_entity_poly.pdbx_strand_id
1 'polypeptide(L)'
;MAVNSRTAISGRRTRTWLIGVYIRLSKEDARHLDESESVTNQRSIIEDYIASMDDGDEYRIVDEYVDDGISGTTDDEREDFQRMLKDIRRGRVNCVIVKDLARSFRNYSDQGYYLDDWFPRYNVRFISLYHQPLDSYKEPKLMRSIAVPIQGVLNENHCAETSEKIREVFDMKRRNGEHIGSFAAYGWLKDPHDKNALILDEVAAEVINNMADMVLNGMSLNKIAEHLNDHDIPCPAVYKRQALGLKYCNPQLDKGIKPLWSGSSIRRILTDRMLCGDLIQGRYRIKSYKVHIQERVPEEEWFIAEDAIPAVMSREKFDKVQNALNRDTRRSPKEVDLY
;
A
#
# COMPACT_ATOMS: atom_id res chain seq x y z
N MET A 1 16.31 -43.31 -67.81
CA MET A 1 16.70 -42.02 -67.21
C MET A 1 16.08 -41.94 -65.80
N ALA A 2 16.88 -42.11 -64.75
CA ALA A 2 16.41 -42.09 -63.38
C ALA A 2 16.63 -40.66 -62.84
N VAL A 3 15.54 -40.00 -62.47
CA VAL A 3 15.57 -38.68 -61.83
C VAL A 3 15.81 -38.87 -60.38
N ASN A 4 17.01 -38.58 -59.86
CA ASN A 4 17.33 -38.51 -58.46
C ASN A 4 16.68 -37.29 -57.88
N SER A 5 15.58 -37.44 -57.17
CA SER A 5 15.04 -36.45 -56.24
C SER A 5 15.87 -36.43 -54.95
N ARG A 6 16.85 -35.54 -54.88
CA ARG A 6 17.50 -35.18 -53.61
C ARG A 6 16.51 -34.42 -52.73
N THR A 7 15.90 -35.14 -51.83
CA THR A 7 15.16 -34.52 -50.69
C THR A 7 16.20 -33.81 -49.82
N ALA A 8 16.25 -32.49 -49.89
CA ALA A 8 17.03 -31.68 -48.99
C ALA A 8 16.37 -31.76 -47.57
N ILE A 9 16.91 -32.59 -46.70
CA ILE A 9 16.62 -32.56 -45.30
C ILE A 9 17.25 -31.26 -44.79
N SER A 10 16.42 -30.20 -44.69
CA SER A 10 16.76 -28.98 -43.98
C SER A 10 16.87 -29.34 -42.49
N GLY A 11 18.07 -29.64 -42.03
CA GLY A 11 18.36 -29.87 -40.64
C GLY A 11 18.09 -28.58 -39.87
N ARG A 12 16.90 -28.45 -39.27
CA ARG A 12 16.61 -27.39 -38.32
C ARG A 12 17.61 -27.52 -37.19
N ARG A 13 18.45 -26.48 -36.95
CA ARG A 13 19.39 -26.46 -35.84
C ARG A 13 18.55 -26.38 -34.55
N THR A 14 18.70 -27.37 -33.68
CA THR A 14 18.16 -27.35 -32.33
C THR A 14 18.66 -26.10 -31.60
N ARG A 15 17.75 -25.33 -31.00
CA ARG A 15 18.10 -24.17 -30.21
C ARG A 15 18.03 -24.54 -28.75
N THR A 16 18.89 -23.93 -27.92
CA THR A 16 18.85 -24.05 -26.49
C THR A 16 18.27 -22.75 -25.89
N TRP A 17 17.15 -22.88 -25.23
CA TRP A 17 16.49 -21.78 -24.53
C TRP A 17 16.90 -21.80 -23.06
N LEU A 18 17.64 -20.76 -22.65
CA LEU A 18 18.05 -20.52 -21.28
C LEU A 18 16.96 -19.70 -20.57
N ILE A 19 16.14 -20.37 -19.81
CA ILE A 19 14.89 -19.82 -19.27
C ILE A 19 15.15 -19.12 -17.93
N GLY A 20 14.72 -17.86 -17.83
CA GLY A 20 14.45 -17.16 -16.57
C GLY A 20 12.96 -17.21 -16.29
N VAL A 21 12.56 -17.83 -15.18
CA VAL A 21 11.18 -17.83 -14.70
C VAL A 21 10.98 -16.58 -13.85
N TYR A 22 10.02 -15.72 -14.21
CA TYR A 22 9.71 -14.55 -13.40
C TYR A 22 8.33 -14.69 -12.73
N ILE A 23 8.33 -14.53 -11.41
CA ILE A 23 7.17 -14.65 -10.55
C ILE A 23 7.02 -13.36 -9.74
N ARG A 24 5.79 -12.87 -9.62
CA ARG A 24 5.49 -11.73 -8.75
C ARG A 24 4.37 -12.08 -7.78
N LEU A 25 4.64 -11.88 -6.49
CA LEU A 25 3.67 -12.03 -5.41
C LEU A 25 2.65 -10.89 -5.43
N SER A 26 1.44 -11.14 -4.93
CA SER A 26 0.51 -10.08 -4.57
C SER A 26 0.81 -9.56 -3.15
N LYS A 27 0.30 -8.35 -2.81
CA LYS A 27 0.43 -7.80 -1.44
C LYS A 27 -0.24 -8.67 -0.37
N GLU A 28 -1.20 -9.49 -0.76
CA GLU A 28 -1.93 -10.40 0.13
C GLU A 28 -1.09 -11.66 0.39
N ASP A 29 -0.44 -12.19 -0.63
CA ASP A 29 0.42 -13.37 -0.55
C ASP A 29 1.68 -13.13 0.30
N ALA A 30 2.26 -11.93 0.23
CA ALA A 30 3.46 -11.55 0.98
C ALA A 30 3.25 -11.42 2.52
N ARG A 31 2.01 -11.46 3.01
CA ARG A 31 1.69 -11.42 4.45
C ARG A 31 1.71 -12.79 5.12
N HIS A 32 1.72 -13.86 4.36
CA HIS A 32 1.83 -15.23 4.85
C HIS A 32 3.29 -15.69 4.76
N LEU A 33 3.90 -16.02 5.89
CA LEU A 33 5.33 -16.36 6.06
C LEU A 33 5.76 -17.67 5.41
N ASP A 34 4.82 -18.50 4.98
CA ASP A 34 5.10 -19.68 4.20
C ASP A 34 5.04 -19.35 2.72
N GLU A 35 5.87 -20.03 1.91
CA GLU A 35 5.89 -19.90 0.44
C GLU A 35 4.45 -19.94 -0.07
N SER A 36 3.94 -18.78 -0.55
CA SER A 36 2.50 -18.68 -0.74
C SER A 36 2.04 -19.69 -1.79
N GLU A 37 0.87 -20.30 -1.57
CA GLU A 37 0.23 -21.20 -2.55
C GLU A 37 0.22 -20.56 -3.96
N SER A 38 0.25 -19.24 -4.02
CA SER A 38 0.31 -18.45 -5.26
C SER A 38 1.65 -18.63 -6.00
N VAL A 39 2.81 -18.65 -5.31
CA VAL A 39 4.12 -18.86 -5.94
C VAL A 39 4.23 -20.29 -6.43
N THR A 40 3.91 -21.25 -5.57
CA THR A 40 3.94 -22.68 -5.90
C THR A 40 3.05 -22.99 -7.10
N ASN A 41 1.85 -22.40 -7.15
CA ASN A 41 0.93 -22.57 -8.27
C ASN A 41 1.48 -21.91 -9.55
N GLN A 42 2.08 -20.71 -9.48
CA GLN A 42 2.70 -20.07 -10.63
C GLN A 42 3.86 -20.89 -11.18
N ARG A 43 4.69 -21.45 -10.28
CA ARG A 43 5.82 -22.33 -10.63
C ARG A 43 5.33 -23.60 -11.33
N SER A 44 4.37 -24.30 -10.75
CA SER A 44 3.81 -25.54 -11.33
C SER A 44 3.24 -25.30 -12.73
N ILE A 45 2.48 -24.25 -12.95
CA ILE A 45 1.93 -23.90 -14.27
C ILE A 45 3.05 -23.69 -15.32
N ILE A 46 4.14 -23.04 -14.91
CA ILE A 46 5.25 -22.77 -15.82
C ILE A 46 6.05 -24.05 -16.13
N GLU A 47 6.31 -24.88 -15.10
CA GLU A 47 7.00 -26.15 -15.26
C GLU A 47 6.20 -27.11 -16.15
N ASP A 48 4.90 -27.23 -15.92
CA ASP A 48 4.00 -28.06 -16.76
C ASP A 48 4.00 -27.60 -18.23
N TYR A 49 4.00 -26.27 -18.44
CA TYR A 49 4.11 -25.73 -19.79
C TYR A 49 5.44 -26.05 -20.46
N ILE A 50 6.56 -25.91 -19.74
CA ILE A 50 7.89 -26.25 -20.24
C ILE A 50 7.97 -27.76 -20.58
N ALA A 51 7.42 -28.61 -19.71
CA ALA A 51 7.40 -30.06 -19.93
C ALA A 51 6.53 -30.44 -21.15
N SER A 52 5.52 -29.66 -21.49
CA SER A 52 4.65 -29.87 -22.66
C SER A 52 5.26 -29.41 -23.99
N MET A 53 6.41 -28.70 -23.95
CA MET A 53 7.07 -28.23 -25.17
C MET A 53 7.76 -29.37 -25.94
N ASP A 54 7.26 -29.68 -27.12
CA ASP A 54 7.81 -30.70 -28.04
C ASP A 54 7.98 -30.08 -29.43
N ASP A 55 8.87 -29.10 -29.55
CA ASP A 55 9.16 -28.43 -30.83
C ASP A 55 10.58 -28.70 -31.35
N GLY A 56 11.29 -29.64 -30.72
CA GLY A 56 12.64 -30.07 -31.09
C GLY A 56 13.73 -29.11 -30.61
N ASP A 57 13.39 -28.09 -29.82
CA ASP A 57 14.36 -27.22 -29.15
C ASP A 57 14.66 -27.76 -27.73
N GLU A 58 15.78 -27.34 -27.16
CA GLU A 58 16.17 -27.69 -25.79
C GLU A 58 15.76 -26.55 -24.82
N TYR A 59 15.19 -26.93 -23.70
CA TYR A 59 14.69 -25.98 -22.70
C TYR A 59 15.38 -26.20 -21.35
N ARG A 60 16.06 -25.17 -20.83
CA ARG A 60 16.79 -25.24 -19.56
C ARG A 60 16.43 -24.07 -18.67
N ILE A 61 15.82 -24.33 -17.53
CA ILE A 61 15.63 -23.32 -16.47
C ILE A 61 17.00 -22.98 -15.89
N VAL A 62 17.39 -21.72 -15.97
CA VAL A 62 18.67 -21.20 -15.45
C VAL A 62 18.50 -20.63 -14.07
N ASP A 63 17.44 -19.83 -13.86
CA ASP A 63 17.17 -19.17 -12.60
C ASP A 63 15.69 -18.80 -12.46
N GLU A 64 15.28 -18.60 -11.23
CA GLU A 64 13.98 -18.08 -10.86
C GLU A 64 14.13 -16.69 -10.20
N TYR A 65 13.28 -15.77 -10.58
CA TYR A 65 13.27 -14.39 -10.16
C TYR A 65 11.93 -14.10 -9.51
N VAL A 66 11.94 -13.83 -8.18
CA VAL A 66 10.71 -13.67 -7.40
C VAL A 66 10.70 -12.31 -6.72
N ASP A 67 9.82 -11.43 -7.14
CA ASP A 67 9.62 -10.13 -6.50
C ASP A 67 8.40 -10.14 -5.57
N ASP A 68 8.57 -9.59 -4.36
CA ASP A 68 7.50 -9.37 -3.43
C ASP A 68 6.55 -8.27 -3.90
N GLY A 69 5.24 -8.53 -3.84
CA GLY A 69 4.21 -7.57 -4.23
C GLY A 69 4.06 -6.35 -3.30
N ILE A 70 4.88 -6.23 -2.25
CA ILE A 70 4.80 -5.19 -1.22
C ILE A 70 5.29 -3.84 -1.75
N SER A 71 6.29 -3.85 -2.63
CA SER A 71 6.90 -2.67 -3.20
C SER A 71 6.15 -2.19 -4.45
N GLY A 72 5.16 -1.34 -4.25
CA GLY A 72 4.26 -0.92 -5.35
C GLY A 72 4.57 0.42 -6.01
N THR A 73 5.67 1.12 -5.69
CA THR A 73 5.79 2.54 -6.05
C THR A 73 7.05 2.98 -6.79
N THR A 74 8.15 2.25 -6.75
CA THR A 74 9.38 2.63 -7.45
C THR A 74 10.03 1.45 -8.19
N ASP A 75 10.68 1.71 -9.34
CA ASP A 75 11.38 0.69 -10.14
C ASP A 75 12.59 0.09 -9.41
N ASP A 76 13.15 0.83 -8.44
CA ASP A 76 14.29 0.40 -7.64
C ASP A 76 13.99 -0.76 -6.68
N GLU A 77 12.71 -1.07 -6.46
CA GLU A 77 12.27 -2.09 -5.48
C GLU A 77 11.99 -3.48 -6.10
N ARG A 78 12.17 -3.66 -7.42
CA ARG A 78 12.05 -4.97 -8.11
C ARG A 78 13.45 -5.56 -8.31
N GLU A 79 14.08 -5.95 -7.21
CA GLU A 79 15.47 -6.42 -7.22
C GLU A 79 15.67 -7.61 -8.14
N ASP A 80 14.75 -8.57 -8.12
CA ASP A 80 14.85 -9.77 -8.93
C ASP A 80 14.51 -9.52 -10.40
N PHE A 81 13.59 -8.64 -10.72
CA PHE A 81 13.39 -8.20 -12.10
C PHE A 81 14.65 -7.52 -12.65
N GLN A 82 15.29 -6.64 -11.87
CA GLN A 82 16.55 -6.00 -12.26
C GLN A 82 17.69 -7.01 -12.39
N ARG A 83 17.74 -8.03 -11.51
CA ARG A 83 18.68 -9.15 -11.61
C ARG A 83 18.48 -9.93 -12.90
N MET A 84 17.25 -10.25 -13.25
CA MET A 84 16.88 -10.89 -14.52
C MET A 84 17.36 -10.07 -15.73
N LEU A 85 17.12 -8.76 -15.74
CA LEU A 85 17.59 -7.89 -16.84
C LEU A 85 19.12 -7.88 -16.96
N LYS A 86 19.86 -7.94 -15.85
CA LYS A 86 21.33 -8.06 -15.86
C LYS A 86 21.78 -9.40 -16.44
N ASP A 87 21.12 -10.49 -16.09
CA ASP A 87 21.46 -11.82 -16.60
C ASP A 87 21.13 -11.98 -18.09
N ILE A 88 20.06 -11.36 -18.55
CA ILE A 88 19.77 -11.24 -19.98
C ILE A 88 20.91 -10.49 -20.73
N ARG A 89 21.34 -9.34 -20.22
CA ARG A 89 22.46 -8.58 -20.81
C ARG A 89 23.75 -9.38 -20.89
N ARG A 90 23.97 -10.30 -19.95
CA ARG A 90 25.14 -11.20 -19.91
C ARG A 90 24.96 -12.45 -20.75
N GLY A 91 23.81 -12.62 -21.40
CA GLY A 91 23.50 -13.80 -22.21
C GLY A 91 23.26 -15.08 -21.41
N ARG A 92 23.04 -14.98 -20.09
CA ARG A 92 22.70 -16.11 -19.23
C ARG A 92 21.26 -16.55 -19.42
N VAL A 93 20.37 -15.61 -19.75
CA VAL A 93 18.95 -15.83 -20.01
C VAL A 93 18.64 -15.29 -21.40
N ASN A 94 18.00 -16.11 -22.22
CA ASN A 94 17.52 -15.74 -23.57
C ASN A 94 16.03 -16.05 -23.78
N CYS A 95 15.36 -16.58 -22.75
CA CYS A 95 13.93 -16.82 -22.73
C CYS A 95 13.37 -16.43 -21.36
N VAL A 96 12.31 -15.63 -21.33
CA VAL A 96 11.61 -15.27 -20.10
C VAL A 96 10.20 -15.86 -20.15
N ILE A 97 9.82 -16.59 -19.10
CA ILE A 97 8.48 -17.17 -18.97
C ILE A 97 7.80 -16.58 -17.75
N VAL A 98 6.55 -16.15 -17.93
CA VAL A 98 5.70 -15.55 -16.90
C VAL A 98 4.30 -16.15 -16.94
N LYS A 99 3.59 -16.15 -15.82
CA LYS A 99 2.20 -16.60 -15.77
C LYS A 99 1.29 -15.70 -16.61
N ASP A 100 1.40 -14.37 -16.44
CA ASP A 100 0.59 -13.40 -17.17
C ASP A 100 1.31 -12.04 -17.33
N LEU A 101 0.83 -11.23 -18.27
CA LEU A 101 1.39 -9.90 -18.56
C LEU A 101 1.22 -8.93 -17.38
N ALA A 102 0.10 -9.01 -16.65
CA ALA A 102 -0.19 -8.12 -15.52
C ALA A 102 0.78 -8.35 -14.34
N ARG A 103 1.33 -9.56 -14.23
CA ARG A 103 2.37 -9.90 -13.26
C ARG A 103 3.75 -9.41 -13.67
N SER A 104 4.00 -9.28 -14.98
CA SER A 104 5.32 -8.89 -15.52
C SER A 104 5.53 -7.39 -15.54
N PHE A 105 4.51 -6.63 -15.91
CA PHE A 105 4.60 -5.20 -16.13
C PHE A 105 3.68 -4.44 -15.18
N ARG A 106 4.06 -3.21 -14.81
CA ARG A 106 3.28 -2.37 -13.89
C ARG A 106 2.19 -1.59 -14.59
N ASN A 107 2.47 -1.19 -15.80
CA ASN A 107 1.60 -0.37 -16.63
C ASN A 107 1.82 -0.66 -18.10
N TYR A 108 0.98 -0.10 -18.94
CA TYR A 108 1.05 -0.28 -20.38
C TYR A 108 2.35 0.28 -21.00
N SER A 109 2.89 1.37 -20.47
CA SER A 109 4.13 1.96 -20.98
C SER A 109 5.33 1.05 -20.76
N ASP A 110 5.45 0.41 -19.59
CA ASP A 110 6.50 -0.57 -19.30
C ASP A 110 6.34 -1.81 -20.20
N GLN A 111 5.11 -2.29 -20.36
CA GLN A 111 4.81 -3.42 -21.24
C GLN A 111 5.29 -3.13 -22.66
N GLY A 112 4.93 -1.98 -23.24
CA GLY A 112 5.37 -1.56 -24.56
C GLY A 112 6.89 -1.46 -24.65
N TYR A 113 7.53 -0.77 -23.71
CA TYR A 113 8.98 -0.63 -23.69
C TYR A 113 9.72 -1.97 -23.69
N TYR A 114 9.33 -2.92 -22.82
CA TYR A 114 10.02 -4.20 -22.72
C TYR A 114 9.69 -5.13 -23.89
N LEU A 115 8.45 -5.22 -24.33
CA LEU A 115 8.04 -6.16 -25.37
C LEU A 115 8.39 -5.69 -26.79
N ASP A 116 8.31 -4.37 -27.05
CA ASP A 116 8.52 -3.82 -28.40
C ASP A 116 9.98 -3.39 -28.65
N ASP A 117 10.72 -3.01 -27.63
CA ASP A 117 12.09 -2.50 -27.77
C ASP A 117 13.12 -3.37 -27.02
N TRP A 118 13.00 -3.51 -25.70
CA TRP A 118 14.09 -4.02 -24.86
C TRP A 118 14.35 -5.53 -25.09
N PHE A 119 13.35 -6.41 -24.97
CA PHE A 119 13.52 -7.84 -25.18
C PHE A 119 13.93 -8.18 -26.62
N PRO A 120 13.32 -7.59 -27.68
CA PRO A 120 13.78 -7.76 -29.04
C PRO A 120 15.24 -7.34 -29.26
N ARG A 121 15.70 -6.23 -28.64
CA ARG A 121 17.08 -5.73 -28.74
C ARG A 121 18.12 -6.74 -28.22
N TYR A 122 17.76 -7.51 -27.19
CA TYR A 122 18.61 -8.57 -26.63
C TYR A 122 18.29 -9.97 -27.19
N ASN A 123 17.44 -10.09 -28.21
CA ASN A 123 16.98 -11.36 -28.78
C ASN A 123 16.36 -12.31 -27.72
N VAL A 124 15.61 -11.78 -26.77
CA VAL A 124 14.94 -12.55 -25.73
C VAL A 124 13.60 -13.03 -26.24
N ARG A 125 13.35 -14.33 -26.12
CA ARG A 125 12.02 -14.91 -26.28
C ARG A 125 11.22 -14.63 -25.01
N PHE A 126 10.04 -14.03 -25.17
CA PHE A 126 9.11 -13.77 -24.05
C PHE A 126 7.86 -14.63 -24.21
N ILE A 127 7.46 -15.32 -23.14
CA ILE A 127 6.30 -16.20 -23.10
C ILE A 127 5.43 -15.82 -21.92
N SER A 128 4.13 -15.56 -22.15
CA SER A 128 3.11 -15.37 -21.13
C SER A 128 2.03 -16.43 -21.28
N LEU A 129 1.65 -17.13 -20.20
CA LEU A 129 0.83 -18.34 -20.24
C LEU A 129 -0.68 -18.10 -20.04
N TYR A 130 -1.10 -16.87 -19.67
CA TYR A 130 -2.49 -16.60 -19.31
C TYR A 130 -3.44 -16.66 -20.51
N HIS A 131 -4.54 -17.44 -20.39
CA HIS A 131 -5.59 -17.73 -21.39
C HIS A 131 -5.08 -18.45 -22.64
N GLN A 132 -4.33 -17.80 -23.49
CA GLN A 132 -3.62 -18.37 -24.63
C GLN A 132 -2.13 -17.99 -24.49
N PRO A 133 -1.22 -18.96 -24.60
CA PRO A 133 0.21 -18.65 -24.52
C PRO A 133 0.61 -17.63 -25.58
N LEU A 134 1.09 -16.48 -25.12
CA LEU A 134 1.66 -15.45 -25.96
C LEU A 134 3.17 -15.72 -26.06
N ASP A 135 3.67 -16.05 -27.25
CA ASP A 135 5.06 -16.43 -27.49
C ASP A 135 5.68 -15.54 -28.56
N SER A 136 6.61 -14.70 -28.18
CA SER A 136 7.24 -13.72 -29.06
C SER A 136 8.04 -14.35 -30.18
N TYR A 137 8.49 -15.61 -30.03
CA TYR A 137 9.26 -16.34 -31.05
C TYR A 137 8.34 -17.13 -31.97
N LYS A 138 7.34 -17.84 -31.46
CA LYS A 138 6.42 -18.66 -32.27
C LYS A 138 5.41 -17.78 -33.01
N GLU A 139 4.95 -16.73 -32.39
CA GLU A 139 3.90 -15.85 -32.90
C GLU A 139 4.28 -14.36 -32.92
N PRO A 140 5.37 -13.97 -33.64
CA PRO A 140 5.84 -12.58 -33.62
C PRO A 140 4.83 -11.58 -34.19
N LYS A 141 3.88 -12.04 -35.02
CA LYS A 141 2.78 -11.20 -35.51
C LYS A 141 1.74 -10.89 -34.42
N LEU A 142 1.48 -11.83 -33.55
CA LEU A 142 0.56 -11.65 -32.43
C LEU A 142 1.14 -10.64 -31.42
N MET A 143 2.43 -10.72 -31.14
CA MET A 143 3.14 -9.73 -30.28
C MET A 143 3.04 -8.29 -30.80
N ARG A 144 3.06 -8.12 -32.11
CA ARG A 144 2.91 -6.81 -32.78
C ARG A 144 1.47 -6.46 -33.09
N SER A 145 0.53 -7.32 -32.75
CA SER A 145 -0.91 -7.06 -32.96
C SER A 145 -1.43 -6.07 -31.93
N ILE A 146 -2.47 -5.36 -32.28
CA ILE A 146 -3.16 -4.43 -31.38
C ILE A 146 -3.77 -5.13 -30.14
N ALA A 147 -3.89 -6.46 -30.17
CA ALA A 147 -4.49 -7.23 -29.07
C ALA A 147 -3.65 -7.14 -27.78
N VAL A 148 -2.32 -7.19 -27.87
CA VAL A 148 -1.40 -7.08 -26.71
C VAL A 148 -1.46 -5.70 -26.05
N PRO A 149 -1.35 -4.58 -26.79
CA PRO A 149 -1.64 -3.24 -26.26
C PRO A 149 -3.02 -3.10 -25.63
N ILE A 150 -4.07 -3.58 -26.29
CA ILE A 150 -5.45 -3.51 -25.76
C ILE A 150 -5.55 -4.26 -24.43
N GLN A 151 -4.96 -5.43 -24.31
CA GLN A 151 -4.98 -6.19 -23.05
C GLN A 151 -4.28 -5.43 -21.91
N GLY A 152 -3.17 -4.75 -22.20
CA GLY A 152 -2.49 -3.88 -21.24
C GLY A 152 -3.36 -2.72 -20.78
N VAL A 153 -4.04 -2.04 -21.72
CA VAL A 153 -4.97 -0.94 -21.42
C VAL A 153 -6.19 -1.44 -20.63
N LEU A 154 -6.76 -2.59 -20.96
CA LEU A 154 -7.88 -3.18 -20.23
C LEU A 154 -7.50 -3.51 -18.79
N ASN A 155 -6.33 -4.10 -18.57
CA ASN A 155 -5.83 -4.39 -17.23
C ASN A 155 -5.64 -3.10 -16.41
N GLU A 156 -5.13 -2.04 -17.02
CA GLU A 156 -4.96 -0.74 -16.37
C GLU A 156 -6.30 -0.09 -16.03
N ASN A 157 -7.27 -0.13 -16.95
CA ASN A 157 -8.62 0.38 -16.71
C ASN A 157 -9.33 -0.38 -15.59
N HIS A 158 -9.18 -1.70 -15.51
CA HIS A 158 -9.75 -2.48 -14.42
C HIS A 158 -9.22 -2.05 -13.04
N CYS A 159 -7.92 -1.75 -12.94
CA CYS A 159 -7.35 -1.20 -11.70
C CYS A 159 -7.92 0.18 -11.36
N ALA A 160 -8.11 1.06 -12.34
CA ALA A 160 -8.70 2.38 -12.16
C ALA A 160 -10.15 2.29 -11.68
N GLU A 161 -11.00 1.51 -12.38
CA GLU A 161 -12.40 1.30 -12.02
C GLU A 161 -12.55 0.67 -10.63
N THR A 162 -11.71 -0.32 -10.29
CA THR A 162 -11.72 -0.95 -8.97
C THR A 162 -11.39 0.07 -7.89
N SER A 163 -10.37 0.92 -8.12
CA SER A 163 -10.00 1.98 -7.19
C SER A 163 -11.12 3.01 -7.00
N GLU A 164 -11.83 3.36 -8.06
CA GLU A 164 -12.98 4.28 -8.02
C GLU A 164 -14.12 3.68 -7.21
N LYS A 165 -14.53 2.45 -7.52
CA LYS A 165 -15.58 1.72 -6.76
C LYS A 165 -15.26 1.61 -5.27
N ILE A 166 -14.00 1.32 -4.91
CA ILE A 166 -13.59 1.27 -3.50
C ILE A 166 -13.72 2.65 -2.84
N ARG A 167 -13.34 3.73 -3.53
CA ARG A 167 -13.50 5.09 -3.01
C ARG A 167 -14.97 5.46 -2.80
N GLU A 168 -15.83 5.16 -3.76
CA GLU A 168 -17.27 5.39 -3.66
C GLU A 168 -17.87 4.66 -2.45
N VAL A 169 -17.51 3.39 -2.24
CA VAL A 169 -17.93 2.62 -1.07
C VAL A 169 -17.44 3.24 0.23
N PHE A 170 -16.19 3.70 0.28
CA PHE A 170 -15.65 4.37 1.47
C PHE A 170 -16.33 5.71 1.72
N ASP A 171 -16.63 6.49 0.67
CA ASP A 171 -17.32 7.77 0.82
C ASP A 171 -18.78 7.58 1.23
N MET A 172 -19.44 6.55 0.74
CA MET A 172 -20.79 6.17 1.22
C MET A 172 -20.74 5.82 2.72
N LYS A 173 -19.80 5.00 3.15
CA LYS A 173 -19.62 4.63 4.55
C LYS A 173 -19.35 5.86 5.44
N ARG A 174 -18.48 6.78 4.99
CA ARG A 174 -18.21 8.03 5.70
C ARG A 174 -19.46 8.89 5.89
N ARG A 175 -20.29 9.01 4.83
CA ARG A 175 -21.56 9.74 4.89
C ARG A 175 -22.55 9.12 5.86
N ASN A 176 -22.52 7.79 5.97
CA ASN A 176 -23.35 7.03 6.92
C ASN A 176 -22.84 7.09 8.37
N GLY A 177 -21.74 7.79 8.64
CA GLY A 177 -21.14 7.83 9.98
C GLY A 177 -20.43 6.54 10.39
N GLU A 178 -20.06 5.69 9.43
CA GLU A 178 -19.30 4.47 9.68
C GLU A 178 -17.80 4.78 9.73
N HIS A 179 -17.11 4.25 10.74
CA HIS A 179 -15.65 4.39 10.85
C HIS A 179 -14.93 3.45 9.90
N ILE A 180 -14.12 3.98 8.99
CA ILE A 180 -13.36 3.19 8.01
C ILE A 180 -11.86 3.08 8.31
N GLY A 181 -11.36 3.75 9.34
CA GLY A 181 -9.94 3.73 9.72
C GLY A 181 -9.48 2.35 10.19
N SER A 182 -8.20 2.02 9.94
CA SER A 182 -7.59 0.78 10.44
C SER A 182 -7.55 0.73 11.96
N PHE A 183 -7.33 1.87 12.60
CA PHE A 183 -7.27 2.03 14.06
C PHE A 183 -8.24 3.12 14.52
N ALA A 184 -8.87 2.91 15.66
CA ALA A 184 -9.64 3.96 16.32
C ALA A 184 -8.73 5.11 16.80
N ALA A 185 -9.26 6.32 16.93
CA ALA A 185 -8.58 7.43 17.61
C ALA A 185 -8.37 7.10 19.10
N TYR A 186 -7.50 7.85 19.79
CA TYR A 186 -7.32 7.69 21.24
C TYR A 186 -8.57 8.21 21.94
N GLY A 187 -9.14 7.40 22.82
CA GLY A 187 -10.44 7.62 23.46
C GLY A 187 -11.52 6.66 22.97
N TRP A 188 -11.27 5.91 21.90
CA TRP A 188 -12.20 4.93 21.35
C TRP A 188 -11.53 3.60 21.01
N LEU A 189 -12.34 2.55 20.99
CA LEU A 189 -12.03 1.22 20.49
C LEU A 189 -12.95 0.90 19.29
N LYS A 190 -12.54 -0.01 18.44
CA LYS A 190 -13.46 -0.61 17.47
C LYS A 190 -14.38 -1.58 18.17
N ASP A 191 -15.67 -1.55 17.80
CA ASP A 191 -16.62 -2.53 18.29
C ASP A 191 -16.22 -3.95 17.82
N PRO A 192 -16.12 -4.93 18.72
CA PRO A 192 -15.82 -6.31 18.35
C PRO A 192 -16.84 -6.94 17.40
N HIS A 193 -18.09 -6.47 17.40
CA HIS A 193 -19.20 -6.99 16.59
C HIS A 193 -19.39 -6.22 15.29
N ASP A 194 -19.03 -4.93 15.26
CA ASP A 194 -19.09 -4.09 14.06
C ASP A 194 -17.78 -3.34 13.85
N LYS A 195 -17.02 -3.76 12.83
CA LYS A 195 -15.72 -3.15 12.46
C LYS A 195 -15.81 -1.67 12.10
N ASN A 196 -17.00 -1.18 11.77
CA ASN A 196 -17.24 0.20 11.36
C ASN A 196 -17.81 1.06 12.47
N ALA A 197 -18.18 0.49 13.61
CA ALA A 197 -18.60 1.20 14.81
C ALA A 197 -17.43 1.45 15.76
N LEU A 198 -17.54 2.54 16.55
CA LEU A 198 -16.62 2.88 17.63
C LEU A 198 -17.36 2.82 18.97
N ILE A 199 -16.72 2.25 19.96
CA ILE A 199 -17.15 2.26 21.36
C ILE A 199 -16.18 3.09 22.20
N LEU A 200 -16.63 3.59 23.34
CA LEU A 200 -15.79 4.38 24.23
C LEU A 200 -14.72 3.50 24.87
N ASP A 201 -13.49 3.98 24.87
CA ASP A 201 -12.40 3.43 25.68
C ASP A 201 -12.38 4.19 27.01
N GLU A 202 -12.98 3.61 28.04
CA GLU A 202 -13.15 4.28 29.32
C GLU A 202 -11.85 4.76 29.96
N VAL A 203 -10.77 3.94 29.81
CA VAL A 203 -9.44 4.28 30.35
C VAL A 203 -8.84 5.48 29.61
N ALA A 204 -8.87 5.46 28.30
CA ALA A 204 -8.35 6.57 27.52
C ALA A 204 -9.24 7.82 27.63
N ALA A 205 -10.55 7.66 27.73
CA ALA A 205 -11.51 8.74 27.92
C ALA A 205 -11.32 9.45 29.29
N GLU A 206 -11.03 8.71 30.35
CA GLU A 206 -10.67 9.27 31.64
C GLU A 206 -9.40 10.14 31.54
N VAL A 207 -8.36 9.65 30.92
CA VAL A 207 -7.12 10.43 30.70
C VAL A 207 -7.41 11.71 29.92
N ILE A 208 -8.24 11.65 28.87
CA ILE A 208 -8.62 12.83 28.08
C ILE A 208 -9.40 13.82 28.95
N ASN A 209 -10.35 13.37 29.75
CA ASN A 209 -11.11 14.22 30.66
C ASN A 209 -10.21 14.89 31.70
N ASN A 210 -9.26 14.16 32.28
CA ASN A 210 -8.28 14.70 33.22
C ASN A 210 -7.39 15.76 32.54
N MET A 211 -6.92 15.54 31.32
CA MET A 211 -6.19 16.57 30.54
C MET A 211 -7.04 17.82 30.31
N ALA A 212 -8.32 17.66 29.98
CA ALA A 212 -9.24 18.78 29.80
C ALA A 212 -9.43 19.59 31.09
N ASP A 213 -9.61 18.92 32.24
CA ASP A 213 -9.76 19.56 33.53
C ASP A 213 -8.48 20.30 33.95
N MET A 214 -7.29 19.74 33.71
CA MET A 214 -6.03 20.44 33.96
C MET A 214 -5.90 21.72 33.11
N VAL A 215 -6.35 21.70 31.84
CA VAL A 215 -6.39 22.90 31.00
C VAL A 215 -7.34 23.94 31.54
N LEU A 216 -8.54 23.54 31.97
CA LEU A 216 -9.53 24.44 32.59
C LEU A 216 -9.03 25.06 33.90
N ASN A 217 -8.20 24.32 34.65
CA ASN A 217 -7.52 24.80 35.86
C ASN A 217 -6.27 25.66 35.56
N GLY A 218 -6.00 25.98 34.27
CA GLY A 218 -4.93 26.89 33.86
C GLY A 218 -3.54 26.25 33.74
N MET A 219 -3.43 24.92 33.77
CA MET A 219 -2.15 24.23 33.57
C MET A 219 -1.75 24.32 32.10
N SER A 220 -0.46 24.62 31.83
CA SER A 220 0.05 24.66 30.46
C SER A 220 0.19 23.23 29.86
N LEU A 221 0.02 23.12 28.56
CA LEU A 221 0.11 21.81 27.86
C LEU A 221 1.42 21.07 28.10
N ASN A 222 2.53 21.80 28.26
CA ASN A 222 3.82 21.18 28.56
C ASN A 222 3.87 20.61 29.99
N LYS A 223 3.33 21.33 30.97
CA LYS A 223 3.21 20.81 32.34
C LYS A 223 2.28 19.62 32.44
N ILE A 224 1.20 19.59 31.64
CA ILE A 224 0.32 18.42 31.55
C ILE A 224 1.10 17.24 30.95
N ALA A 225 1.91 17.45 29.91
CA ALA A 225 2.73 16.40 29.32
C ALA A 225 3.75 15.86 30.33
N GLU A 226 4.45 16.72 31.09
CA GLU A 226 5.35 16.35 32.18
C GLU A 226 4.62 15.51 33.22
N HIS A 227 3.48 15.99 33.70
CA HIS A 227 2.65 15.27 34.69
C HIS A 227 2.26 13.86 34.23
N LEU A 228 1.81 13.71 32.97
CA LEU A 228 1.43 12.40 32.42
C LEU A 228 2.64 11.47 32.28
N ASN A 229 3.80 12.00 31.92
CA ASN A 229 5.04 11.24 31.79
C ASN A 229 5.58 10.82 33.16
N ASP A 230 5.56 11.69 34.16
CA ASP A 230 6.02 11.41 35.51
C ASP A 230 5.15 10.35 36.24
N HIS A 231 3.87 10.23 35.86
CA HIS A 231 2.97 9.20 36.34
C HIS A 231 2.91 7.95 35.45
N ASP A 232 3.86 7.80 34.51
CA ASP A 232 3.95 6.66 33.59
C ASP A 232 2.68 6.39 32.76
N ILE A 233 1.82 7.41 32.57
CA ILE A 233 0.62 7.28 31.73
C ILE A 233 1.05 7.16 30.27
N PRO A 234 0.73 6.03 29.59
CA PRO A 234 1.24 5.79 28.25
C PRO A 234 0.64 6.76 27.23
N CYS A 235 1.49 7.32 26.36
CA CYS A 235 1.02 8.12 25.22
C CYS A 235 0.27 7.23 24.20
N PRO A 236 -0.55 7.79 23.30
CA PRO A 236 -1.41 7.02 22.40
C PRO A 236 -0.72 5.93 21.61
N ALA A 237 0.53 6.15 21.18
CA ALA A 237 1.29 5.14 20.43
C ALA A 237 1.68 3.94 21.29
N VAL A 238 2.15 4.20 22.50
CA VAL A 238 2.51 3.18 23.51
C VAL A 238 1.26 2.44 23.95
N TYR A 239 0.19 3.17 24.25
CA TYR A 239 -1.09 2.60 24.69
C TYR A 239 -1.65 1.60 23.65
N LYS A 240 -1.73 2.02 22.38
CA LYS A 240 -2.22 1.15 21.31
C LYS A 240 -1.40 -0.13 21.12
N ARG A 241 -0.07 -0.03 21.23
CA ARG A 241 0.82 -1.17 21.00
C ARG A 241 0.95 -2.07 22.22
N GLN A 242 1.12 -1.50 23.40
CA GLN A 242 1.43 -2.27 24.64
C GLN A 242 0.18 -2.64 25.43
N ALA A 243 -0.76 -1.70 25.64
CA ALA A 243 -1.97 -1.97 26.42
C ALA A 243 -3.04 -2.70 25.59
N LEU A 244 -3.23 -2.30 24.32
CA LEU A 244 -4.25 -2.90 23.45
C LEU A 244 -3.69 -4.02 22.55
N GLY A 245 -2.38 -4.28 22.54
CA GLY A 245 -1.76 -5.34 21.72
C GLY A 245 -1.91 -5.16 20.22
N LEU A 246 -2.19 -3.93 19.74
CA LEU A 246 -2.41 -3.66 18.33
C LEU A 246 -1.09 -3.63 17.55
N LYS A 247 -1.09 -4.11 16.30
CA LYS A 247 0.05 -3.99 15.38
C LYS A 247 0.19 -2.55 14.86
N TYR A 248 0.35 -1.61 15.79
CA TYR A 248 0.46 -0.18 15.48
C TYR A 248 1.92 0.17 15.14
N CYS A 249 2.19 0.52 13.89
CA CYS A 249 3.53 0.91 13.42
C CYS A 249 3.88 2.30 13.95
N ASN A 250 5.01 2.41 14.64
CA ASN A 250 5.57 3.68 15.08
C ASN A 250 7.10 3.61 15.02
N PRO A 251 7.76 4.48 14.21
CA PRO A 251 9.21 4.42 13.99
C PRO A 251 10.07 4.52 15.27
N GLN A 252 9.58 5.17 16.32
CA GLN A 252 10.30 5.25 17.61
C GLN A 252 10.20 3.93 18.36
N LEU A 253 8.97 3.37 18.45
CA LEU A 253 8.75 2.09 19.11
C LEU A 253 9.47 0.95 18.39
N ASP A 254 9.56 1.01 17.05
CA ASP A 254 10.27 0.02 16.24
C ASP A 254 11.80 0.07 16.47
N LYS A 255 12.31 1.24 16.89
CA LYS A 255 13.72 1.43 17.31
C LYS A 255 13.93 1.18 18.82
N GLY A 256 12.92 0.72 19.56
CA GLY A 256 13.01 0.52 21.00
C GLY A 256 12.95 1.80 21.84
N ILE A 257 12.61 2.95 21.24
CA ILE A 257 12.47 4.23 21.92
C ILE A 257 11.02 4.38 22.37
N LYS A 258 10.79 4.56 23.70
CA LYS A 258 9.44 4.82 24.25
C LYS A 258 9.04 6.28 23.96
N PRO A 259 8.02 6.53 23.10
CA PRO A 259 7.51 7.87 22.90
C PRO A 259 6.86 8.42 24.18
N LEU A 260 7.02 9.71 24.40
CA LEU A 260 6.45 10.42 25.54
C LEU A 260 5.32 11.34 25.09
N TRP A 261 4.48 11.76 26.06
CA TRP A 261 3.53 12.84 25.85
C TRP A 261 4.27 14.15 25.55
N SER A 262 3.69 14.96 24.70
CA SER A 262 4.16 16.31 24.36
C SER A 262 2.97 17.28 24.36
N GLY A 263 3.20 18.55 24.63
CA GLY A 263 2.17 19.57 24.57
C GLY A 263 1.45 19.63 23.21
N SER A 264 2.15 19.35 22.10
CA SER A 264 1.56 19.28 20.77
C SER A 264 0.63 18.08 20.58
N SER A 265 0.96 16.92 21.14
CA SER A 265 0.10 15.73 21.10
C SER A 265 -1.18 15.93 21.90
N ILE A 266 -1.06 16.55 23.08
CA ILE A 266 -2.22 16.89 23.94
C ILE A 266 -3.11 17.91 23.23
N ARG A 267 -2.55 18.99 22.67
CA ARG A 267 -3.31 19.98 21.90
C ARG A 267 -4.08 19.31 20.77
N ARG A 268 -3.44 18.44 19.98
CA ARG A 268 -4.07 17.74 18.86
C ARG A 268 -5.27 16.90 19.32
N ILE A 269 -5.18 16.25 20.47
CA ILE A 269 -6.29 15.46 21.03
C ILE A 269 -7.41 16.39 21.50
N LEU A 270 -7.09 17.38 22.34
CA LEU A 270 -8.10 18.25 22.94
C LEU A 270 -8.79 19.21 21.96
N THR A 271 -8.23 19.41 20.75
CA THR A 271 -8.87 20.21 19.68
C THR A 271 -9.67 19.38 18.69
N ASP A 272 -9.74 18.06 18.86
CA ASP A 272 -10.51 17.21 17.95
C ASP A 272 -11.99 17.18 18.34
N ARG A 273 -12.87 17.65 17.45
CA ARG A 273 -14.34 17.63 17.63
C ARG A 273 -14.92 16.23 17.85
N MET A 274 -14.18 15.19 17.48
CA MET A 274 -14.59 13.82 17.78
C MET A 274 -14.88 13.61 19.28
N LEU A 275 -14.24 14.38 20.17
CA LEU A 275 -14.50 14.32 21.62
C LEU A 275 -15.95 14.61 22.00
N CYS A 276 -16.67 15.34 21.15
CA CYS A 276 -18.09 15.66 21.34
C CYS A 276 -19.06 14.64 20.74
N GLY A 277 -18.56 13.56 20.13
CA GLY A 277 -19.39 12.55 19.48
C GLY A 277 -19.48 12.68 17.95
N ASP A 278 -18.85 13.72 17.34
CA ASP A 278 -18.84 13.90 15.90
C ASP A 278 -17.77 13.01 15.25
N LEU A 279 -18.13 12.17 14.30
CA LEU A 279 -17.15 11.40 13.53
C LEU A 279 -16.68 12.21 12.32
N ILE A 280 -15.40 12.62 12.34
CA ILE A 280 -14.79 13.42 11.28
C ILE A 280 -13.80 12.56 10.48
N GLN A 281 -14.05 12.41 9.19
CA GLN A 281 -13.25 11.60 8.29
C GLN A 281 -12.94 12.35 6.99
N GLY A 282 -12.05 11.80 6.14
CA GLY A 282 -11.72 12.42 4.86
C GLY A 282 -10.77 13.61 4.92
N ARG A 283 -10.06 13.82 6.05
CA ARG A 283 -9.07 14.91 6.23
C ARG A 283 -7.90 14.83 5.24
N TYR A 284 -7.67 13.64 4.70
CA TYR A 284 -6.61 13.35 3.73
C TYR A 284 -7.14 12.43 2.65
N ARG A 285 -6.64 12.59 1.43
CA ARG A 285 -6.89 11.67 0.31
C ARG A 285 -5.59 11.33 -0.41
N ILE A 286 -5.56 10.17 -1.05
CA ILE A 286 -4.49 9.79 -1.99
C ILE A 286 -4.81 10.40 -3.34
N LYS A 287 -3.85 11.09 -3.94
CA LYS A 287 -4.00 11.85 -5.18
C LYS A 287 -4.54 10.99 -6.33
N SER A 288 -4.00 9.83 -6.53
CA SER A 288 -4.51 8.86 -7.50
C SER A 288 -4.06 7.44 -7.15
N TYR A 289 -4.66 6.42 -7.80
CA TYR A 289 -4.23 5.03 -7.61
C TYR A 289 -2.80 4.76 -8.09
N LYS A 290 -2.27 5.57 -9.02
CA LYS A 290 -0.88 5.53 -9.50
C LYS A 290 0.07 6.34 -8.63
N VAL A 291 -0.40 7.45 -8.08
CA VAL A 291 0.41 8.41 -7.33
C VAL A 291 -0.02 8.40 -5.88
N HIS A 292 0.69 7.65 -5.06
CA HIS A 292 0.37 7.45 -3.63
C HIS A 292 0.78 8.64 -2.74
N ILE A 293 0.74 9.85 -3.28
CA ILE A 293 0.98 11.07 -2.52
C ILE A 293 -0.30 11.42 -1.75
N GLN A 294 -0.16 11.56 -0.44
CA GLN A 294 -1.23 12.01 0.43
C GLN A 294 -1.33 13.53 0.37
N GLU A 295 -2.52 14.06 0.13
CA GLU A 295 -2.81 15.49 0.17
C GLU A 295 -3.86 15.79 1.25
N ARG A 296 -3.77 16.99 1.84
CA ARG A 296 -4.75 17.47 2.81
C ARG A 296 -5.99 17.94 2.05
N VAL A 297 -7.15 17.54 2.55
CA VAL A 297 -8.45 17.95 2.02
C VAL A 297 -8.93 19.21 2.77
N PRO A 298 -9.49 20.22 2.09
CA PRO A 298 -10.12 21.37 2.74
C PRO A 298 -11.22 20.93 3.70
N GLU A 299 -11.47 21.73 4.75
CA GLU A 299 -12.43 21.35 5.80
C GLU A 299 -13.87 21.26 5.28
N GLU A 300 -14.19 22.00 4.24
CA GLU A 300 -15.49 22.01 3.58
C GLU A 300 -15.81 20.68 2.87
N GLU A 301 -14.78 19.91 2.54
CA GLU A 301 -14.90 18.61 1.87
C GLU A 301 -14.83 17.43 2.88
N TRP A 302 -14.68 17.69 4.18
CA TRP A 302 -14.62 16.61 5.17
C TRP A 302 -15.99 15.96 5.36
N PHE A 303 -15.97 14.67 5.66
CA PHE A 303 -17.16 13.94 6.06
C PHE A 303 -17.34 14.10 7.57
N ILE A 304 -18.38 14.81 7.96
CA ILE A 304 -18.73 15.05 9.37
C ILE A 304 -20.10 14.40 9.61
N ALA A 305 -20.11 13.38 10.46
CA ALA A 305 -21.33 12.77 10.94
C ALA A 305 -21.49 13.17 12.41
N GLU A 306 -22.48 14.02 12.69
CA GLU A 306 -22.74 14.54 14.03
C GLU A 306 -23.35 13.44 14.92
N ASP A 307 -22.91 13.39 16.19
CA ASP A 307 -23.37 12.44 17.20
C ASP A 307 -23.31 10.95 16.77
N ALA A 308 -22.38 10.62 15.86
CA ALA A 308 -22.25 9.28 15.27
C ALA A 308 -21.42 8.31 16.13
N ILE A 309 -20.71 8.81 17.13
CA ILE A 309 -19.86 8.03 18.02
C ILE A 309 -20.09 8.43 19.49
N PRO A 310 -19.81 7.55 20.46
CA PRO A 310 -19.91 7.92 21.88
C PRO A 310 -19.02 9.12 22.22
N ALA A 311 -19.59 10.14 22.83
CA ALA A 311 -18.85 11.35 23.23
C ALA A 311 -17.95 11.07 24.44
N VAL A 312 -16.72 11.59 24.44
CA VAL A 312 -15.80 11.56 25.59
C VAL A 312 -16.17 12.66 26.59
N MET A 313 -16.65 13.80 26.10
CA MET A 313 -17.10 14.93 26.92
C MET A 313 -18.25 15.67 26.26
N SER A 314 -18.98 16.46 27.07
CA SER A 314 -20.06 17.30 26.56
C SER A 314 -19.52 18.43 25.66
N ARG A 315 -20.33 18.89 24.68
CA ARG A 315 -20.00 20.01 23.80
C ARG A 315 -19.67 21.28 24.63
N GLU A 316 -20.43 21.53 25.72
CA GLU A 316 -20.17 22.66 26.59
C GLU A 316 -18.77 22.60 27.27
N LYS A 317 -18.35 21.42 27.74
CA LYS A 317 -16.99 21.22 28.30
C LYS A 317 -15.93 21.43 27.24
N PHE A 318 -16.14 20.88 26.03
CA PHE A 318 -15.24 21.05 24.91
C PHE A 318 -15.04 22.52 24.54
N ASP A 319 -16.14 23.30 24.43
CA ASP A 319 -16.07 24.72 24.09
C ASP A 319 -15.29 25.53 25.16
N LYS A 320 -15.49 25.21 26.44
CA LYS A 320 -14.69 25.81 27.52
C LYS A 320 -13.20 25.50 27.36
N VAL A 321 -12.86 24.26 27.00
CA VAL A 321 -11.47 23.85 26.74
C VAL A 321 -10.90 24.59 25.53
N GLN A 322 -11.66 24.71 24.40
CA GLN A 322 -11.21 25.47 23.23
C GLN A 322 -10.93 26.93 23.58
N ASN A 323 -11.82 27.55 24.33
CA ASN A 323 -11.66 28.94 24.80
C ASN A 323 -10.40 29.09 25.70
N ALA A 324 -10.12 28.11 26.54
CA ALA A 324 -8.93 28.13 27.39
C ALA A 324 -7.63 27.93 26.56
N LEU A 325 -7.65 27.04 25.57
CA LEU A 325 -6.52 26.77 24.69
C LEU A 325 -6.20 27.92 23.73
N ASN A 326 -7.21 28.74 23.38
CA ASN A 326 -7.08 29.87 22.46
C ASN A 326 -6.79 31.20 23.18
N ARG A 327 -6.83 31.23 24.52
CA ARG A 327 -6.41 32.43 25.26
C ARG A 327 -4.93 32.66 24.98
N ASP A 328 -4.63 33.83 24.43
CA ASP A 328 -3.25 34.26 24.22
C ASP A 328 -2.66 34.60 25.61
N THR A 329 -1.82 33.68 26.11
CA THR A 329 -1.13 33.85 27.40
C THR A 329 0.13 34.70 27.28
N ARG A 330 0.42 35.25 26.08
CA ARG A 330 1.52 36.20 25.89
C ARG A 330 1.13 37.48 26.57
N ARG A 331 1.76 37.81 27.70
CA ARG A 331 1.68 39.14 28.29
C ARG A 331 2.17 40.14 27.24
N SER A 332 1.34 41.10 26.87
CA SER A 332 1.77 42.29 26.12
C SER A 332 3.05 42.83 26.79
N PRO A 333 4.10 43.17 26.03
CA PRO A 333 5.23 43.88 26.65
C PRO A 333 4.66 45.07 27.42
N LYS A 334 4.99 45.22 28.71
CA LYS A 334 4.65 46.41 29.43
C LYS A 334 5.18 47.59 28.62
N GLU A 335 4.32 48.56 28.34
CA GLU A 335 4.76 49.88 27.92
C GLU A 335 5.83 50.33 28.91
N VAL A 336 7.04 50.45 28.42
CA VAL A 336 8.12 51.11 29.16
C VAL A 336 7.80 52.59 29.06
N ASP A 337 7.25 53.14 30.14
CA ASP A 337 7.16 54.58 30.29
C ASP A 337 8.56 55.17 30.14
N LEU A 338 8.81 55.80 28.99
CA LEU A 338 9.96 56.66 28.75
C LEU A 338 9.67 57.99 29.39
N TYR A 339 10.26 58.24 30.56
CA TYR A 339 10.50 59.56 31.12
C TYR A 339 11.92 59.99 30.74
#